data_b4d81558b67eb3beed9ae1367fc6cb12
#
_entry.id   b4d81558b67eb3beed9ae1367fc6cb12
#
_cell.length_a   1.000
_cell.length_b   1.000
_cell.length_c   1.000
_cell.angle_alpha   90.00
_cell.angle_beta   90.00
_cell.angle_gamma   90.00
#
_symmetry.space_group_name_H-M   'P 1'
#
loop_
_entity.id
_entity.type
_entity.pdbx_description
1 polymer ?
#
loop_
_entity_poly.entity_id
_entity_poly.type
_entity_poly.pdbx_seq_one_letter_code
_entity_poly.pdbx_strand_id
1 'polypeptide(L)'
;MIQVPEGSNRQTLRRAAIHEAGHAVACAVLGIPMVAVTIADGFYLHRDRYRPPRGLGVECLATMCLSGPAAEAALCGPITDGGDREDIAMARSYLGGDELATIAELYRLQGAAARLVGSRWALLRIRAIADALLERGTLTADQIYDLVSVDAANASR
;
A
#
# COMPACT_ATOMS: atom_id res chain seq x y z
N MET A 1 -3.32 23.03 6.05
CA MET A 1 -2.51 22.60 7.22
C MET A 1 -3.03 21.24 7.64
N ILE A 2 -2.21 20.20 7.56
CA ILE A 2 -2.61 18.84 7.95
C ILE A 2 -2.75 18.85 9.46
N GLN A 3 -3.95 18.52 9.99
CA GLN A 3 -4.10 18.23 11.42
C GLN A 3 -3.43 16.89 11.68
N VAL A 4 -2.24 16.95 12.25
CA VAL A 4 -1.51 15.76 12.71
C VAL A 4 -2.24 15.24 13.94
N PRO A 5 -2.61 13.94 14.01
CA PRO A 5 -3.18 13.37 15.22
C PRO A 5 -2.27 13.68 16.42
N GLU A 6 -2.84 14.14 17.52
CA GLU A 6 -2.09 14.44 18.74
C GLU A 6 -1.29 13.21 19.18
N GLY A 7 0.03 13.35 19.26
CA GLY A 7 0.96 12.27 19.60
C GLY A 7 1.73 11.63 18.45
N SER A 8 1.41 11.94 17.21
CA SER A 8 2.18 11.43 16.05
C SER A 8 3.38 12.32 15.78
N ASN A 9 4.58 11.78 15.89
CA ASN A 9 5.77 12.50 15.45
C ASN A 9 5.90 12.40 13.91
N ARG A 10 6.75 13.26 13.31
CA ARG A 10 6.98 13.32 11.87
C ARG A 10 7.44 11.98 11.26
N GLN A 11 8.15 11.18 12.05
CA GLN A 11 8.63 9.87 11.63
C GLN A 11 7.48 8.85 11.52
N THR A 12 6.55 8.86 12.47
CA THR A 12 5.35 8.01 12.45
C THR A 12 4.48 8.32 11.24
N LEU A 13 4.25 9.61 10.93
CA LEU A 13 3.50 10.03 9.74
C LEU A 13 4.18 9.60 8.43
N ARG A 14 5.52 9.71 8.36
CA ARG A 14 6.25 9.27 7.18
C ARG A 14 6.13 7.75 6.98
N ARG A 15 6.22 6.97 8.04
CA ARG A 15 6.02 5.51 7.97
C ARG A 15 4.62 5.18 7.47
N ALA A 16 3.60 5.82 8.02
CA ALA A 16 2.22 5.66 7.59
C ALA A 16 2.02 6.05 6.12
N ALA A 17 2.57 7.18 5.69
CA ALA A 17 2.48 7.61 4.29
C ALA A 17 3.13 6.60 3.32
N ILE A 18 4.27 6.01 3.69
CA ILE A 18 4.94 4.96 2.91
C ILE A 18 4.11 3.68 2.89
N HIS A 19 3.52 3.30 4.01
CA HIS A 19 2.63 2.15 4.13
C HIS A 19 1.44 2.29 3.18
N GLU A 20 0.70 3.38 3.27
CA GLU A 20 -0.46 3.65 2.41
C GLU A 20 -0.06 3.78 0.92
N ALA A 21 1.10 4.36 0.63
CA ALA A 21 1.63 4.42 -0.72
C ALA A 21 1.95 3.03 -1.29
N GLY A 22 2.37 2.09 -0.44
CA GLY A 22 2.59 0.70 -0.82
C GLY A 22 1.31 0.01 -1.31
N HIS A 23 0.20 0.19 -0.57
CA HIS A 23 -1.12 -0.25 -1.00
C HIS A 23 -1.55 0.40 -2.32
N ALA A 24 -1.35 1.70 -2.46
CA ALA A 24 -1.73 2.45 -3.66
C ALA A 24 -0.98 1.98 -4.92
N VAL A 25 0.33 1.76 -4.83
CA VAL A 25 1.13 1.23 -5.94
C VAL A 25 0.68 -0.18 -6.29
N ALA A 26 0.41 -1.03 -5.30
CA ALA A 26 -0.12 -2.38 -5.54
C ALA A 26 -1.48 -2.34 -6.24
N CYS A 27 -2.39 -1.47 -5.82
CA CYS A 27 -3.67 -1.28 -6.51
C CYS A 27 -3.47 -0.90 -7.97
N ALA A 28 -2.59 0.07 -8.25
CA ALA A 28 -2.34 0.52 -9.61
C ALA A 28 -1.74 -0.59 -10.48
N VAL A 29 -0.80 -1.38 -9.96
CA VAL A 29 -0.15 -2.48 -10.69
C VAL A 29 -1.08 -3.67 -10.90
N LEU A 30 -1.88 -4.02 -9.89
CA LEU A 30 -2.78 -5.18 -9.92
C LEU A 30 -4.14 -4.87 -10.55
N GLY A 31 -4.39 -3.62 -10.94
CA GLY A 31 -5.67 -3.21 -11.50
C GLY A 31 -6.82 -3.22 -10.49
N ILE A 32 -6.53 -3.00 -9.21
CA ILE A 32 -7.54 -2.90 -8.15
C ILE A 32 -8.06 -1.47 -8.11
N PRO A 33 -9.37 -1.24 -8.32
CA PRO A 33 -9.95 0.09 -8.25
C PRO A 33 -9.78 0.71 -6.86
N MET A 34 -9.34 1.97 -6.82
CA MET A 34 -9.26 2.77 -5.61
C MET A 34 -9.97 4.11 -5.84
N VAL A 35 -10.40 4.74 -4.76
CA VAL A 35 -11.04 6.07 -4.76
C VAL A 35 -10.07 7.13 -4.27
N ALA A 36 -9.47 6.89 -3.14
CA ALA A 36 -8.53 7.80 -2.49
C ALA A 36 -7.64 7.06 -1.49
N VAL A 37 -6.53 7.69 -1.14
CA VAL A 37 -5.64 7.31 -0.05
C VAL A 37 -5.48 8.50 0.88
N THR A 38 -5.57 8.29 2.19
CA THR A 38 -5.50 9.37 3.18
C THR A 38 -4.62 9.02 4.37
N ILE A 39 -3.96 10.04 4.90
CA ILE A 39 -3.29 10.04 6.20
C ILE A 39 -3.80 11.19 7.10
N ALA A 40 -4.86 11.90 6.68
CA ALA A 40 -5.39 13.06 7.39
C ALA A 40 -6.30 12.69 8.56
N ASP A 41 -7.22 11.72 8.36
CA ASP A 41 -8.23 11.30 9.33
C ASP A 41 -8.09 9.82 9.71
N GLY A 42 -6.88 9.34 9.85
CA GLY A 42 -6.53 7.94 9.93
C GLY A 42 -5.74 7.53 8.70
N PHE A 43 -5.28 6.29 8.69
CA PHE A 43 -4.43 5.78 7.62
C PHE A 43 -5.21 4.69 6.89
N TYR A 44 -5.72 4.98 5.70
CA TYR A 44 -6.44 3.99 4.93
C TYR A 44 -6.52 4.31 3.45
N LEU A 45 -6.63 3.26 2.68
CA LEU A 45 -6.93 3.27 1.28
C LEU A 45 -8.42 3.04 1.09
N HIS A 46 -9.13 4.01 0.51
CA HIS A 46 -10.50 3.85 0.08
C HIS A 46 -10.56 3.09 -1.23
N ARG A 47 -11.04 1.86 -1.19
CA ARG A 47 -11.40 1.13 -2.40
C ARG A 47 -12.80 1.50 -2.85
N ASP A 48 -13.04 1.43 -4.15
CA ASP A 48 -14.41 1.44 -4.65
C ASP A 48 -15.11 0.15 -4.19
N ARG A 49 -16.02 0.27 -3.23
CA ARG A 49 -16.77 -0.86 -2.66
C ARG A 49 -17.77 -1.45 -3.64
N TYR A 50 -18.00 -0.80 -4.78
CA TYR A 50 -19.10 -1.16 -5.65
C TYR A 50 -18.84 -2.37 -6.55
N ARG A 51 -17.58 -2.80 -6.73
CA ARG A 51 -17.27 -4.11 -7.33
C ARG A 51 -15.80 -4.46 -7.14
N PRO A 52 -15.48 -5.63 -6.54
CA PRO A 52 -14.23 -6.27 -6.93
C PRO A 52 -14.33 -6.48 -8.46
N PRO A 53 -13.33 -6.04 -9.26
CA PRO A 53 -13.37 -6.23 -10.68
C PRO A 53 -13.62 -7.72 -10.95
N ARG A 54 -14.56 -8.03 -11.83
CA ARG A 54 -14.81 -9.41 -12.23
C ARG A 54 -13.51 -9.97 -12.79
N GLY A 55 -12.96 -10.99 -12.13
CA GLY A 55 -11.71 -11.65 -12.55
C GLY A 55 -10.47 -11.33 -11.73
N LEU A 56 -10.50 -10.42 -10.76
CA LEU A 56 -9.43 -10.30 -9.78
C LEU A 56 -9.55 -11.45 -8.78
N GLY A 57 -8.55 -12.34 -8.80
CA GLY A 57 -8.44 -13.41 -7.82
C GLY A 57 -8.21 -12.86 -6.40
N VAL A 58 -8.62 -13.62 -5.40
CA VAL A 58 -8.38 -13.31 -3.98
C VAL A 58 -6.90 -13.07 -3.66
N GLU A 59 -6.00 -13.68 -4.41
CA GLU A 59 -4.56 -13.50 -4.29
C GLU A 59 -4.12 -12.06 -4.57
N CYS A 60 -4.72 -11.39 -5.56
CA CYS A 60 -4.43 -9.98 -5.85
C CYS A 60 -4.83 -9.09 -4.68
N LEU A 61 -5.99 -9.33 -4.08
CA LEU A 61 -6.48 -8.59 -2.92
C LEU A 61 -5.59 -8.82 -1.70
N ALA A 62 -5.21 -10.07 -1.43
CA ALA A 62 -4.30 -10.41 -0.35
C ALA A 62 -2.91 -9.81 -0.58
N THR A 63 -2.38 -9.86 -1.80
CA THR A 63 -1.09 -9.24 -2.15
C THR A 63 -1.13 -7.73 -1.93
N MET A 64 -2.22 -7.05 -2.31
CA MET A 64 -2.40 -5.63 -2.06
C MET A 64 -2.37 -5.32 -0.56
N CYS A 65 -3.08 -6.09 0.28
CA CYS A 65 -3.03 -5.92 1.73
C CYS A 65 -1.60 -6.07 2.29
N LEU A 66 -0.82 -7.00 1.77
CA LEU A 66 0.55 -7.23 2.22
C LEU A 66 1.57 -6.23 1.66
N SER A 67 1.19 -5.42 0.68
CA SER A 67 2.10 -4.48 0.00
C SER A 67 2.39 -3.22 0.83
N GLY A 68 1.47 -2.77 1.68
CA GLY A 68 1.72 -1.67 2.63
C GLY A 68 2.83 -2.02 3.63
N PRO A 69 2.67 -3.09 4.41
CA PRO A 69 3.72 -3.57 5.30
C PRO A 69 5.05 -3.84 4.60
N ALA A 70 5.03 -4.42 3.39
CA ALA A 70 6.24 -4.68 2.63
C ALA A 70 6.96 -3.39 2.20
N ALA A 71 6.24 -2.36 1.79
CA ALA A 71 6.80 -1.06 1.44
C ALA A 71 7.41 -0.36 2.66
N GLU A 72 6.71 -0.40 3.79
CA GLU A 72 7.20 0.14 5.06
C GLU A 72 8.48 -0.56 5.49
N ALA A 73 8.52 -1.88 5.48
CA ALA A 73 9.71 -2.66 5.82
C ALA A 73 10.90 -2.35 4.89
N ALA A 74 10.63 -2.20 3.60
CA ALA A 74 11.68 -1.92 2.60
C ALA A 74 12.30 -0.52 2.75
N LEU A 75 11.52 0.49 3.13
CA LEU A 75 11.94 1.90 3.17
C LEU A 75 12.21 2.44 4.57
N CYS A 76 11.62 1.85 5.60
CA CYS A 76 11.70 2.32 6.99
C CYS A 76 12.31 1.30 7.94
N GLY A 77 12.58 0.08 7.48
CA GLY A 77 13.03 -1.03 8.31
C GLY A 77 11.89 -1.83 8.96
N PRO A 78 12.22 -2.87 9.73
CA PRO A 78 11.24 -3.82 10.26
C PRO A 78 10.09 -3.16 11.02
N ILE A 79 8.90 -3.73 10.89
CA ILE A 79 7.72 -3.34 11.67
C ILE A 79 7.77 -4.11 13.00
N THR A 80 7.90 -3.40 14.10
CA THR A 80 8.08 -3.97 15.45
C THR A 80 6.91 -3.73 16.38
N ASP A 81 6.00 -2.83 16.02
CA ASP A 81 4.84 -2.40 16.82
C ASP A 81 3.54 -3.14 16.49
N GLY A 82 3.58 -4.07 15.52
CA GLY A 82 2.41 -4.80 15.04
C GLY A 82 1.49 -3.99 14.14
N GLY A 83 1.99 -2.92 13.52
CA GLY A 83 1.26 -2.09 12.56
C GLY A 83 0.81 -2.83 11.30
N ASP A 84 1.30 -4.03 11.06
CA ASP A 84 0.92 -4.92 9.96
C ASP A 84 -0.23 -5.90 10.27
N ARG A 85 -0.70 -5.94 11.53
CA ARG A 85 -1.67 -6.97 11.98
C ARG A 85 -2.99 -6.92 11.24
N GLU A 86 -3.53 -5.72 11.00
CA GLU A 86 -4.80 -5.55 10.31
C GLU A 86 -4.71 -6.00 8.84
N ASP A 87 -3.61 -5.67 8.17
CA ASP A 87 -3.37 -6.06 6.78
C ASP A 87 -3.19 -7.56 6.63
N ILE A 88 -2.46 -8.19 7.54
CA ILE A 88 -2.31 -9.66 7.57
C ILE A 88 -3.66 -10.33 7.84
N ALA A 89 -4.46 -9.82 8.79
CA ALA A 89 -5.79 -10.34 9.08
C ALA A 89 -6.72 -10.18 7.87
N MET A 90 -6.67 -9.05 7.19
CA MET A 90 -7.44 -8.80 5.97
C MET A 90 -7.01 -9.75 4.84
N ALA A 91 -5.72 -9.91 4.61
CA ALA A 91 -5.19 -10.83 3.61
C ALA A 91 -5.66 -12.27 3.89
N ARG A 92 -5.60 -12.72 5.14
CA ARG A 92 -6.13 -14.03 5.55
C ARG A 92 -7.62 -14.17 5.26
N SER A 93 -8.41 -13.14 5.49
CA SER A 93 -9.86 -13.16 5.26
C SER A 93 -10.23 -13.39 3.79
N TYR A 94 -9.38 -12.95 2.87
CA TYR A 94 -9.58 -13.19 1.43
C TYR A 94 -9.23 -14.64 1.03
N LEU A 95 -8.21 -15.22 1.65
CA LEU A 95 -7.72 -16.55 1.25
C LEU A 95 -8.67 -17.67 1.67
N GLY A 96 -9.21 -17.62 2.87
CA GLY A 96 -10.12 -18.65 3.39
C GLY A 96 -9.48 -20.05 3.46
N GLY A 97 -10.24 -21.04 3.89
CA GLY A 97 -9.84 -22.44 3.80
C GLY A 97 -9.11 -22.98 5.04
N ASP A 98 -8.38 -24.08 4.86
CA ASP A 98 -7.61 -24.73 5.90
C ASP A 98 -6.49 -23.84 6.43
N GLU A 99 -6.25 -23.88 7.75
CA GLU A 99 -5.31 -22.96 8.41
C GLU A 99 -3.87 -23.10 7.91
N LEU A 100 -3.39 -24.34 7.74
CA LEU A 100 -2.04 -24.59 7.26
C LEU A 100 -1.83 -24.15 5.81
N ALA A 101 -2.82 -24.43 4.96
CA ALA A 101 -2.79 -23.98 3.57
C ALA A 101 -2.82 -22.44 3.49
N THR A 102 -3.61 -21.79 4.32
CA THR A 102 -3.69 -20.33 4.40
C THR A 102 -2.38 -19.72 4.86
N ILE A 103 -1.70 -20.31 5.85
CA ILE A 103 -0.39 -19.83 6.32
C ILE A 103 0.66 -19.95 5.22
N ALA A 104 0.74 -21.10 4.53
CA ALA A 104 1.69 -21.28 3.44
C ALA A 104 1.46 -20.28 2.31
N GLU A 105 0.20 -20.03 1.97
CA GLU A 105 -0.17 -19.08 0.95
C GLU A 105 0.14 -17.64 1.34
N LEU A 106 -0.07 -17.26 2.61
CA LEU A 106 0.34 -15.94 3.12
C LEU A 106 1.84 -15.71 2.96
N TYR A 107 2.69 -16.68 3.31
CA TYR A 107 4.13 -16.55 3.12
C TYR A 107 4.51 -16.39 1.65
N ARG A 108 3.85 -17.13 0.77
CA ARG A 108 4.06 -17.00 -0.69
C ARG A 108 3.69 -15.59 -1.16
N LEU A 109 2.55 -15.07 -0.73
CA LEU A 109 2.05 -13.74 -1.12
C LEU A 109 2.83 -12.59 -0.47
N GLN A 110 3.35 -12.77 0.74
CA GLN A 110 4.30 -11.82 1.33
C GLN A 110 5.56 -11.67 0.45
N GLY A 111 6.08 -12.78 -0.05
CA GLY A 111 7.17 -12.76 -1.02
C GLY A 111 6.79 -12.06 -2.33
N ALA A 112 5.57 -12.26 -2.82
CA ALA A 112 5.06 -11.58 -4.01
C ALA A 112 4.92 -10.07 -3.79
N ALA A 113 4.34 -9.64 -2.66
CA ALA A 113 4.22 -8.25 -2.28
C ALA A 113 5.60 -7.58 -2.14
N ALA A 114 6.56 -8.23 -1.47
CA ALA A 114 7.92 -7.73 -1.33
C ALA A 114 8.61 -7.52 -2.69
N ARG A 115 8.44 -8.44 -3.64
CA ARG A 115 8.97 -8.28 -5.00
C ARG A 115 8.28 -7.15 -5.77
N LEU A 116 6.97 -7.02 -5.63
CA LEU A 116 6.20 -5.96 -6.29
C LEU A 116 6.69 -4.59 -5.84
N VAL A 117 6.72 -4.34 -4.54
CA VAL A 117 7.10 -3.03 -3.99
C VAL A 117 8.61 -2.78 -3.96
N GLY A 118 9.42 -3.85 -3.95
CA GLY A 118 10.88 -3.78 -3.86
C GLY A 118 11.59 -3.43 -5.18
N SER A 119 10.89 -3.38 -6.30
CA SER A 119 11.48 -2.95 -7.56
C SER A 119 11.89 -1.46 -7.49
N ARG A 120 12.96 -1.09 -8.21
CA ARG A 120 13.42 0.31 -8.26
C ARG A 120 12.29 1.25 -8.71
N TRP A 121 11.52 0.82 -9.69
CA TRP A 121 10.38 1.58 -10.20
C TRP A 121 9.34 1.81 -9.09
N ALA A 122 8.91 0.75 -8.39
CA ALA A 122 7.89 0.83 -7.34
C ALA A 122 8.38 1.69 -6.17
N LEU A 123 9.63 1.53 -5.71
CA LEU A 123 10.18 2.31 -4.60
C LEU A 123 10.19 3.82 -4.90
N LEU A 124 10.48 4.21 -6.15
CA LEU A 124 10.42 5.63 -6.56
C LEU A 124 8.98 6.16 -6.53
N ARG A 125 8.00 5.36 -6.97
CA ARG A 125 6.58 5.74 -6.96
C ARG A 125 6.01 5.80 -5.55
N ILE A 126 6.36 4.84 -4.70
CA ILE A 126 5.97 4.83 -3.29
C ILE A 126 6.48 6.10 -2.60
N ARG A 127 7.73 6.49 -2.81
CA ARG A 127 8.27 7.73 -2.25
C ARG A 127 7.52 8.96 -2.75
N ALA A 128 7.27 9.06 -4.05
CA ALA A 128 6.55 10.20 -4.63
C ALA A 128 5.12 10.32 -4.08
N ILE A 129 4.40 9.20 -3.94
CA ILE A 129 3.06 9.17 -3.35
C ILE A 129 3.13 9.53 -1.86
N ALA A 130 4.07 8.97 -1.11
CA ALA A 130 4.24 9.26 0.31
C ALA A 130 4.54 10.75 0.56
N ASP A 131 5.43 11.35 -0.23
CA ASP A 131 5.75 12.78 -0.13
C ASP A 131 4.51 13.64 -0.44
N ALA A 132 3.73 13.29 -1.47
CA ALA A 132 2.48 13.98 -1.80
C ALA A 132 1.40 13.79 -0.70
N LEU A 133 1.31 12.62 -0.07
CA LEU A 133 0.44 12.39 1.08
C LEU A 133 0.84 13.25 2.29
N LEU A 134 2.13 13.36 2.57
CA LEU A 134 2.64 14.22 3.66
C LEU A 134 2.34 15.71 3.42
N GLU A 135 2.30 16.12 2.15
CA GLU A 135 1.99 17.50 1.78
C GLU A 135 0.48 17.79 1.82
N ARG A 136 -0.34 16.88 1.30
CA ARG A 136 -1.77 17.11 1.01
C ARG A 136 -2.74 16.41 1.96
N GLY A 137 -2.26 15.41 2.70
CA GLY A 137 -3.06 14.56 3.58
C GLY A 137 -3.87 13.49 2.87
N THR A 138 -4.43 13.79 1.72
CA THR A 138 -5.25 12.88 0.92
C THR A 138 -4.93 13.04 -0.56
N LEU A 139 -4.90 11.91 -1.28
CA LEU A 139 -4.77 11.86 -2.73
C LEU A 139 -5.93 11.08 -3.34
N THR A 140 -6.49 11.61 -4.43
CA THR A 140 -7.48 10.90 -5.24
C THR A 140 -6.82 9.83 -6.10
N ALA A 141 -7.61 8.89 -6.62
CA ALA A 141 -7.12 7.87 -7.55
C ALA A 141 -6.41 8.49 -8.76
N ASP A 142 -6.97 9.54 -9.36
CA ASP A 142 -6.37 10.21 -10.52
C ASP A 142 -4.98 10.78 -10.19
N GLN A 143 -4.83 11.44 -9.03
CA GLN A 143 -3.55 11.96 -8.58
C GLN A 143 -2.52 10.85 -8.35
N ILE A 144 -2.96 9.69 -7.85
CA ILE A 144 -2.09 8.53 -7.67
C ILE A 144 -1.69 7.94 -9.02
N TYR A 145 -2.64 7.77 -9.95
CA TYR A 145 -2.34 7.28 -11.29
C TYR A 145 -1.39 8.20 -12.06
N ASP A 146 -1.52 9.51 -11.91
CA ASP A 146 -0.57 10.47 -12.47
C ASP A 146 0.85 10.24 -11.93
N LEU A 147 1.00 10.07 -10.60
CA LEU A 147 2.28 9.80 -9.96
C LEU A 147 2.88 8.44 -10.36
N VAL A 148 2.04 7.44 -10.60
CA VAL A 148 2.45 6.10 -11.03
C VAL A 148 2.86 6.10 -12.50
N SER A 149 2.16 6.87 -13.36
CA SER A 149 2.34 6.90 -14.81
C SER A 149 3.48 7.79 -15.29
N VAL A 150 4.10 8.59 -14.42
CA VAL A 150 5.25 9.43 -14.81
C VAL A 150 6.36 8.53 -15.34
N ASP A 151 6.52 8.51 -16.64
CA ASP A 151 7.50 7.68 -17.34
C ASP A 151 8.92 7.97 -16.87
N ALA A 152 9.74 6.93 -16.91
CA ALA A 152 11.17 6.97 -16.66
C ALA A 152 11.95 7.93 -17.61
N ALA A 153 11.28 8.56 -18.56
CA ALA A 153 11.84 9.52 -19.49
C ALA A 153 12.45 10.78 -18.81
N ASN A 154 12.07 11.09 -17.57
CA ASN A 154 12.66 12.20 -16.80
C ASN A 154 13.73 11.78 -15.78
N ALA A 155 14.05 10.50 -15.66
CA ALA A 155 15.10 10.00 -14.76
C ALA A 155 16.49 9.95 -15.41
N SER A 156 16.63 10.45 -16.64
CA SER A 156 17.87 10.43 -17.43
C SER A 156 18.35 11.85 -17.82
N ARG A 157 18.01 12.88 -17.03
CA ARG A 157 18.62 14.20 -17.15
C ARG A 157 19.35 14.59 -15.89
#